data_89b467657685b134cbf5fa06cc7c61f8
#
_entry.id   89b467657685b134cbf5fa06cc7c61f8
#
_cell.length_a   1.000
_cell.length_b   1.000
_cell.length_c   1.000
_cell.angle_alpha   90.00
_cell.angle_beta   90.00
_cell.angle_gamma   90.00
#
_symmetry.space_group_name_H-M   'P 1'
#
loop_
_entity.id
_entity.type
_entity.pdbx_description
1 polymer ?
#
loop_
_entity_poly.entity_id
_entity_poly.type
_entity_poly.pdbx_seq_one_letter_code
_entity_poly.pdbx_strand_id
1 'polypeptide(L)'
;MREKGMTTITLKKINRDKVYQYIYQQKETSKLQIVQDLQMGLSTVSQNLNDLEADGLISRNGYFESTGGRKAQIIRIVDDFRISIGVGILKDMFHMVAVNLYGDAIATETVELPYENSDDYYNILSENIERFITEQNYATEKIEGISIATQGIISPDGTSVTYGDIMGNTQMQLSDFSKRLPYPCHLEHDSKAAADLELWNHPQFDSALIFLLNPNLGGAIITNHEVHQGSHMRSGLIEHICIDPDGPECYCGSHGCLETYCSANALKEAAGMPVKEFFQILHNSPTPTLVQIWQNYLSHLAFAIRNLNLVIDSPVIISGYLA
;
A
#
# COMPACT_ATOMS: atom_id res chain seq x y z
N MET A 1 3.05 42.83 0.00
CA MET A 1 4.21 41.90 -0.05
C MET A 1 4.58 41.67 -1.50
N ARG A 2 5.78 42.06 -1.93
CA ARG A 2 6.23 41.82 -3.30
C ARG A 2 6.49 40.33 -3.47
N GLU A 3 5.80 39.67 -4.44
CA GLU A 3 6.13 38.32 -4.87
C GLU A 3 7.62 38.23 -5.22
N LYS A 4 8.34 37.33 -4.57
CA LYS A 4 9.72 37.01 -4.94
C LYS A 4 9.68 36.43 -6.35
N GLY A 5 10.19 37.15 -7.34
CA GLY A 5 10.29 36.70 -8.71
C GLY A 5 10.98 35.32 -8.78
N MET A 6 10.38 34.40 -9.51
CA MET A 6 10.89 33.05 -9.73
C MET A 6 12.27 33.12 -10.40
N THR A 7 13.29 32.51 -9.78
CA THR A 7 14.65 32.53 -10.36
C THR A 7 14.73 31.59 -11.57
N THR A 8 15.68 31.84 -12.48
CA THR A 8 15.92 30.97 -13.63
C THR A 8 16.20 29.51 -13.22
N ILE A 9 16.83 29.30 -12.07
CA ILE A 9 17.11 27.97 -11.52
C ILE A 9 15.81 27.28 -11.09
N THR A 10 14.91 28.00 -10.43
CA THR A 10 13.60 27.49 -10.01
C THR A 10 12.74 27.10 -11.21
N LEU A 11 12.73 27.94 -12.26
CA LEU A 11 12.03 27.62 -13.52
C LEU A 11 12.59 26.38 -14.22
N LYS A 12 13.92 26.21 -14.25
CA LYS A 12 14.54 24.99 -14.80
C LYS A 12 14.10 23.74 -14.06
N LYS A 13 14.11 23.78 -12.73
CA LYS A 13 13.68 22.65 -11.89
C LYS A 13 12.21 22.31 -12.17
N ILE A 14 11.32 23.30 -12.13
CA ILE A 14 9.88 23.11 -12.41
C ILE A 14 9.65 22.49 -13.79
N ASN A 15 10.35 22.98 -14.82
CA ASN A 15 10.21 22.45 -16.18
C ASN A 15 10.71 21.01 -16.28
N ARG A 16 11.81 20.69 -15.62
CA ARG A 16 12.35 19.33 -15.56
C ARG A 16 11.36 18.38 -14.88
N ASP A 17 10.83 18.78 -13.72
CA ASP A 17 9.87 17.98 -12.96
C ASP A 17 8.59 17.76 -13.78
N LYS A 18 8.07 18.78 -14.49
CA LYS A 18 6.91 18.65 -15.39
C LYS A 18 7.16 17.66 -16.53
N VAL A 19 8.35 17.71 -17.16
CA VAL A 19 8.72 16.79 -18.25
C VAL A 19 8.81 15.36 -17.70
N TYR A 20 9.43 15.15 -16.53
CA TYR A 20 9.54 13.84 -15.90
C TYR A 20 8.17 13.28 -15.52
N GLN A 21 7.32 14.07 -14.85
CA GLN A 21 5.95 13.68 -14.47
C GLN A 21 5.09 13.32 -15.69
N TYR A 22 5.23 14.08 -16.79
CA TYR A 22 4.52 13.77 -18.03
C TYR A 22 4.96 12.41 -18.59
N ILE A 23 6.28 12.14 -18.65
CA ILE A 23 6.80 10.83 -19.11
C ILE A 23 6.30 9.72 -18.21
N TYR A 24 6.32 9.92 -16.90
CA TYR A 24 5.79 8.97 -15.91
C TYR A 24 4.33 8.61 -16.19
N GLN A 25 3.47 9.61 -16.36
CA GLN A 25 2.03 9.43 -16.61
C GLN A 25 1.73 8.73 -17.94
N GLN A 26 2.49 9.07 -19.00
CA GLN A 26 2.29 8.50 -20.35
C GLN A 26 2.91 7.10 -20.49
N LYS A 27 3.80 6.67 -19.56
CA LYS A 27 4.64 5.47 -19.63
C LYS A 27 5.58 5.47 -20.83
N GLU A 28 5.07 5.75 -22.03
CA GLU A 28 5.81 5.89 -23.29
C GLU A 28 5.38 7.16 -24.00
N THR A 29 6.35 7.95 -24.45
CA THR A 29 6.07 9.18 -25.18
C THR A 29 7.18 9.51 -26.17
N SER A 30 7.01 10.58 -26.94
CA SER A 30 8.01 11.14 -27.83
C SER A 30 8.30 12.61 -27.51
N LYS A 31 9.47 13.09 -27.94
CA LYS A 31 9.84 14.50 -27.75
C LYS A 31 8.80 15.46 -28.34
N LEU A 32 8.23 15.14 -29.48
CA LEU A 32 7.22 16.00 -30.14
C LEU A 32 5.92 16.03 -29.31
N GLN A 33 5.51 14.88 -28.78
CA GLN A 33 4.33 14.81 -27.92
C GLN A 33 4.50 15.66 -26.66
N ILE A 34 5.67 15.56 -25.98
CA ILE A 34 5.98 16.40 -24.82
C ILE A 34 5.90 17.90 -25.15
N VAL A 35 6.46 18.29 -26.30
CA VAL A 35 6.44 19.70 -26.79
C VAL A 35 5.00 20.17 -26.97
N GLN A 36 4.14 19.34 -27.58
CA GLN A 36 2.75 19.68 -27.89
C GLN A 36 1.90 19.75 -26.62
N ASP A 37 1.94 18.72 -25.80
CA ASP A 37 1.03 18.58 -24.65
C ASP A 37 1.41 19.51 -23.50
N LEU A 38 2.71 19.71 -23.24
CA LEU A 38 3.17 20.65 -22.23
C LEU A 38 3.31 22.09 -22.73
N GLN A 39 3.10 22.34 -24.05
CA GLN A 39 3.25 23.65 -24.68
C GLN A 39 4.62 24.29 -24.39
N MET A 40 5.68 23.47 -24.38
CA MET A 40 7.04 23.89 -24.08
C MET A 40 7.87 24.03 -25.37
N GLY A 41 8.82 24.94 -25.36
CA GLY A 41 9.74 25.10 -26.50
C GLY A 41 10.58 23.85 -26.74
N LEU A 42 10.82 23.50 -28.01
CA LEU A 42 11.59 22.30 -28.42
C LEU A 42 12.99 22.26 -27.80
N SER A 43 13.69 23.42 -27.71
CA SER A 43 14.98 23.52 -27.05
C SER A 43 14.93 23.21 -25.57
N THR A 44 13.91 23.73 -24.88
CA THR A 44 13.68 23.49 -23.45
C THR A 44 13.41 21.99 -23.17
N VAL A 45 12.51 21.38 -23.95
CA VAL A 45 12.23 19.94 -23.81
C VAL A 45 13.50 19.13 -24.12
N SER A 46 14.25 19.47 -25.21
CA SER A 46 15.48 18.75 -25.54
C SER A 46 16.52 18.82 -24.43
N GLN A 47 16.69 20.00 -23.80
CA GLN A 47 17.63 20.16 -22.68
C GLN A 47 17.18 19.32 -21.45
N ASN A 48 15.91 19.41 -21.05
CA ASN A 48 15.41 18.64 -19.92
C ASN A 48 15.54 17.12 -20.15
N LEU A 49 15.26 16.64 -21.37
CA LEU A 49 15.43 15.23 -21.71
C LEU A 49 16.91 14.79 -21.67
N ASN A 50 17.84 15.65 -22.08
CA ASN A 50 19.26 15.33 -21.98
C ASN A 50 19.73 15.29 -20.52
N ASP A 51 19.28 16.24 -19.71
CA ASP A 51 19.60 16.28 -18.28
C ASP A 51 19.01 15.04 -17.54
N LEU A 52 17.76 14.67 -17.83
CA LEU A 52 17.11 13.48 -17.24
C LEU A 52 17.78 12.17 -17.66
N GLU A 53 18.22 12.05 -18.93
CA GLU A 53 18.93 10.88 -19.44
C GLU A 53 20.34 10.78 -18.86
N ALA A 54 21.05 11.90 -18.74
CA ALA A 54 22.38 11.96 -18.13
C ALA A 54 22.35 11.53 -16.63
N ASP A 55 21.24 11.84 -15.94
CA ASP A 55 21.01 11.40 -14.55
C ASP A 55 20.46 9.97 -14.45
N GLY A 56 20.26 9.28 -15.58
CA GLY A 56 19.76 7.90 -15.60
C GLY A 56 18.28 7.75 -15.33
N LEU A 57 17.51 8.85 -15.26
CA LEU A 57 16.08 8.82 -14.89
C LEU A 57 15.16 8.42 -16.04
N ILE A 58 15.59 8.61 -17.27
CA ILE A 58 14.87 8.22 -18.48
C ILE A 58 15.78 7.45 -19.44
N SER A 59 15.17 6.66 -20.31
CA SER A 59 15.82 6.00 -21.43
C SER A 59 15.16 6.40 -22.75
N ARG A 60 15.96 6.38 -23.85
CA ARG A 60 15.50 6.65 -25.20
C ARG A 60 15.74 5.44 -26.09
N ASN A 61 15.03 4.37 -25.84
CA ASN A 61 15.22 3.08 -26.51
C ASN A 61 13.99 2.72 -27.35
N GLY A 62 14.24 2.37 -28.63
CA GLY A 62 13.19 1.99 -29.57
C GLY A 62 12.57 3.18 -30.31
N TYR A 63 11.67 2.85 -31.22
CA TYR A 63 10.96 3.81 -32.06
C TYR A 63 9.49 3.40 -32.19
N PHE A 64 8.61 4.37 -32.21
CA PHE A 64 7.20 4.13 -32.56
C PHE A 64 7.07 3.64 -34.00
N GLU A 65 6.01 2.89 -34.28
CA GLU A 65 5.68 2.52 -35.67
C GLU A 65 5.49 3.77 -36.53
N SER A 66 6.00 3.71 -37.77
CA SER A 66 5.94 4.87 -38.68
C SER A 66 4.60 4.91 -39.39
N THR A 67 3.96 6.07 -39.33
CA THR A 67 2.75 6.39 -40.13
C THR A 67 3.09 7.17 -41.41
N GLY A 68 4.34 7.09 -41.90
CA GLY A 68 4.76 7.73 -43.17
C GLY A 68 5.81 8.84 -43.02
N GLY A 69 6.47 9.01 -41.86
CA GLY A 69 7.52 9.98 -41.61
C GLY A 69 8.72 9.37 -40.86
N ARG A 70 9.67 10.25 -40.40
CA ARG A 70 10.77 9.80 -39.54
C ARG A 70 10.22 9.23 -38.25
N LYS A 71 10.60 7.97 -37.93
CA LYS A 71 10.19 7.29 -36.69
C LYS A 71 10.54 8.12 -35.48
N ALA A 72 9.57 8.38 -34.62
CA ALA A 72 9.75 9.04 -33.33
C ALA A 72 10.40 8.09 -32.34
N GLN A 73 11.45 8.56 -31.63
CA GLN A 73 12.11 7.79 -30.59
C GLN A 73 11.20 7.67 -29.36
N ILE A 74 11.11 6.49 -28.79
CA ILE A 74 10.35 6.22 -27.54
C ILE A 74 11.19 6.73 -26.37
N ILE A 75 10.53 7.46 -25.48
CA ILE A 75 11.07 7.96 -24.22
C ILE A 75 10.27 7.34 -23.11
N ARG A 76 10.97 6.71 -22.14
CA ARG A 76 10.38 6.09 -20.93
C ARG A 76 11.19 6.51 -19.71
N ILE A 77 10.59 6.44 -18.53
CA ILE A 77 11.40 6.47 -17.30
C ILE A 77 12.20 5.17 -17.18
N VAL A 78 13.27 5.18 -16.40
CA VAL A 78 13.96 3.99 -15.93
C VAL A 78 13.25 3.58 -14.64
N ASP A 79 12.31 2.66 -14.75
CA ASP A 79 11.38 2.30 -13.69
C ASP A 79 12.05 1.56 -12.52
N ASP A 80 13.21 0.94 -12.76
CA ASP A 80 14.06 0.32 -11.75
C ASP A 80 15.20 1.24 -11.25
N PHE A 81 15.12 2.55 -11.51
CA PHE A 81 16.09 3.53 -11.02
C PHE A 81 16.15 3.58 -9.49
N ARG A 82 15.00 3.43 -8.84
CA ARG A 82 14.84 3.20 -7.41
C ARG A 82 13.89 2.05 -7.18
N ILE A 83 14.14 1.31 -6.12
CA ILE A 83 13.34 0.16 -5.70
C ILE A 83 13.04 0.30 -4.22
N SER A 84 11.81 0.08 -3.84
CA SER A 84 11.40 0.00 -2.45
C SER A 84 11.07 -1.44 -2.08
N ILE A 85 11.39 -1.83 -0.85
CA ILE A 85 11.09 -3.16 -0.32
C ILE A 85 9.96 -3.03 0.69
N GLY A 86 8.89 -3.77 0.48
CA GLY A 86 7.82 -3.95 1.45
C GLY A 86 7.98 -5.28 2.19
N VAL A 87 7.81 -5.27 3.50
CA VAL A 87 7.81 -6.46 4.36
C VAL A 87 6.52 -6.48 5.17
N GLY A 88 5.65 -7.43 4.91
CA GLY A 88 4.42 -7.63 5.69
C GLY A 88 4.62 -8.74 6.72
N ILE A 89 4.65 -8.40 8.01
CA ILE A 89 4.81 -9.37 9.10
C ILE A 89 3.43 -9.84 9.56
N LEU A 90 3.19 -11.14 9.46
CA LEU A 90 1.99 -11.83 9.92
C LEU A 90 2.35 -12.78 11.08
N LYS A 91 1.34 -13.39 11.69
CA LYS A 91 1.53 -14.26 12.86
C LYS A 91 2.45 -15.45 12.58
N ASP A 92 2.30 -16.11 11.43
CA ASP A 92 2.97 -17.39 11.12
C ASP A 92 3.99 -17.27 9.97
N MET A 93 4.09 -16.10 9.36
CA MET A 93 4.92 -15.88 8.17
C MET A 93 5.20 -14.38 7.96
N PHE A 94 6.10 -14.07 7.06
CA PHE A 94 6.22 -12.73 6.49
C PHE A 94 6.32 -12.77 4.97
N HIS A 95 5.83 -11.72 4.35
CA HIS A 95 5.89 -11.50 2.90
C HIS A 95 6.89 -10.40 2.58
N MET A 96 7.62 -10.58 1.50
CA MET A 96 8.50 -9.55 0.95
C MET A 96 8.05 -9.22 -0.47
N VAL A 97 8.11 -7.95 -0.82
CA VAL A 97 7.84 -7.45 -2.17
C VAL A 97 8.86 -6.39 -2.53
N ALA A 98 9.41 -6.45 -3.73
CA ALA A 98 10.16 -5.36 -4.33
C ALA A 98 9.24 -4.63 -5.32
N VAL A 99 9.19 -3.31 -5.22
CA VAL A 99 8.38 -2.47 -6.11
C VAL A 99 9.25 -1.46 -6.84
N ASN A 100 8.94 -1.23 -8.11
CA ASN A 100 9.59 -0.23 -8.95
C ASN A 100 8.95 1.16 -8.75
N LEU A 101 9.41 2.17 -9.51
CA LEU A 101 8.87 3.53 -9.45
C LEU A 101 7.40 3.65 -9.88
N TYR A 102 6.85 2.69 -10.59
CA TYR A 102 5.41 2.65 -10.91
C TYR A 102 4.55 2.01 -9.82
N GLY A 103 5.17 1.43 -8.78
CA GLY A 103 4.47 0.63 -7.78
C GLY A 103 4.19 -0.81 -8.25
N ASP A 104 4.73 -1.22 -9.40
CA ASP A 104 4.59 -2.59 -9.87
C ASP A 104 5.43 -3.53 -9.00
N ALA A 105 4.85 -4.64 -8.56
CA ALA A 105 5.57 -5.70 -7.87
C ALA A 105 6.49 -6.44 -8.86
N ILE A 106 7.79 -6.27 -8.70
CA ILE A 106 8.81 -6.84 -9.60
C ILE A 106 9.43 -8.14 -9.05
N ALA A 107 9.31 -8.38 -7.74
CA ALA A 107 9.64 -9.63 -7.10
C ALA A 107 8.81 -9.79 -5.82
N THR A 108 8.48 -11.03 -5.46
CA THR A 108 7.76 -11.36 -4.23
C THR A 108 8.29 -12.66 -3.65
N GLU A 109 8.31 -12.75 -2.33
CA GLU A 109 8.65 -13.97 -1.61
C GLU A 109 7.85 -14.07 -0.32
N THR A 110 7.53 -15.29 0.10
CA THR A 110 6.90 -15.58 1.38
C THR A 110 7.79 -16.55 2.14
N VAL A 111 8.02 -16.24 3.42
CA VAL A 111 8.80 -17.09 4.32
C VAL A 111 7.93 -17.49 5.50
N GLU A 112 7.77 -18.80 5.72
CA GLU A 112 7.12 -19.34 6.91
C GLU A 112 8.06 -19.21 8.11
N LEU A 113 7.74 -18.26 8.98
CA LEU A 113 8.46 -17.99 10.23
C LEU A 113 7.46 -17.40 11.23
N PRO A 114 7.04 -18.17 12.25
CA PRO A 114 6.16 -17.65 13.28
C PRO A 114 6.80 -16.44 13.97
N TYR A 115 5.99 -15.39 14.14
CA TYR A 115 6.46 -14.19 14.80
C TYR A 115 6.80 -14.46 16.27
N GLU A 116 7.97 -14.00 16.66
CA GLU A 116 8.43 -13.95 18.04
C GLU A 116 9.14 -12.63 18.28
N ASN A 117 8.83 -11.95 19.38
CA ASN A 117 9.53 -10.71 19.74
C ASN A 117 10.89 -11.04 20.36
N SER A 118 11.83 -11.51 19.53
CA SER A 118 13.17 -11.96 19.94
C SER A 118 14.24 -11.49 18.97
N ASP A 119 15.48 -11.34 19.46
CA ASP A 119 16.62 -10.99 18.62
C ASP A 119 16.86 -12.03 17.51
N ASP A 120 16.60 -13.30 17.79
CA ASP A 120 16.76 -14.39 16.81
C ASP A 120 15.77 -14.23 15.65
N TYR A 121 14.50 -13.91 15.94
CA TYR A 121 13.51 -13.63 14.91
C TYR A 121 13.95 -12.46 14.00
N TYR A 122 14.35 -11.35 14.59
CA TYR A 122 14.78 -10.18 13.82
C TYR A 122 16.06 -10.40 13.03
N ASN A 123 16.97 -11.25 13.51
CA ASN A 123 18.16 -11.64 12.76
C ASN A 123 17.78 -12.47 11.53
N ILE A 124 16.96 -13.53 11.70
CA ILE A 124 16.49 -14.38 10.61
C ILE A 124 15.71 -13.56 9.57
N LEU A 125 14.80 -12.68 10.02
CA LEU A 125 14.05 -11.81 9.12
C LEU A 125 15.00 -10.91 8.30
N SER A 126 15.95 -10.25 8.95
CA SER A 126 16.89 -9.35 8.29
C SER A 126 17.80 -10.09 7.30
N GLU A 127 18.29 -11.27 7.64
CA GLU A 127 19.06 -12.14 6.73
C GLU A 127 18.23 -12.53 5.48
N ASN A 128 16.95 -12.82 5.66
CA ASN A 128 16.06 -13.12 4.52
C ASN A 128 15.82 -11.89 3.64
N ILE A 129 15.67 -10.70 4.21
CA ILE A 129 15.53 -9.46 3.44
C ILE A 129 16.80 -9.20 2.61
N GLU A 130 17.99 -9.31 3.22
CA GLU A 130 19.25 -9.11 2.50
C GLU A 130 19.46 -10.17 1.41
N ARG A 131 19.12 -11.43 1.70
CA ARG A 131 19.14 -12.51 0.69
C ARG A 131 18.19 -12.18 -0.46
N PHE A 132 16.93 -11.81 -0.19
CA PHE A 132 15.95 -11.45 -1.19
C PHE A 132 16.46 -10.33 -2.11
N ILE A 133 17.03 -9.25 -1.54
CA ILE A 133 17.61 -8.13 -2.31
C ILE A 133 18.78 -8.61 -3.18
N THR A 134 19.65 -9.45 -2.62
CA THR A 134 20.87 -9.96 -3.31
C THR A 134 20.52 -10.90 -4.45
N GLU A 135 19.57 -11.81 -4.26
CA GLU A 135 19.13 -12.78 -5.28
C GLU A 135 18.50 -12.10 -6.50
N GLN A 136 17.88 -10.93 -6.31
CA GLN A 136 17.35 -10.13 -7.41
C GLN A 136 18.43 -9.28 -8.12
N ASN A 137 19.69 -9.34 -7.66
CA ASN A 137 20.79 -8.53 -8.17
C ASN A 137 20.54 -7.01 -8.11
N TYR A 138 19.78 -6.55 -7.13
CA TYR A 138 19.58 -5.12 -6.92
C TYR A 138 20.84 -4.51 -6.29
N ALA A 139 21.35 -3.45 -6.91
CA ALA A 139 22.45 -2.69 -6.33
C ALA A 139 21.95 -1.94 -5.07
N THR A 140 22.75 -1.96 -4.01
CA THR A 140 22.38 -1.35 -2.71
C THR A 140 21.94 0.12 -2.85
N GLU A 141 22.60 0.88 -3.71
CA GLU A 141 22.28 2.28 -3.99
C GLU A 141 20.94 2.50 -4.70
N LYS A 142 20.36 1.46 -5.30
CA LYS A 142 19.01 1.51 -5.88
C LYS A 142 17.91 1.33 -4.85
N ILE A 143 18.21 0.75 -3.67
CA ILE A 143 17.21 0.52 -2.63
C ILE A 143 16.92 1.83 -1.91
N GLU A 144 15.71 2.35 -2.09
CA GLU A 144 15.25 3.59 -1.46
C GLU A 144 15.02 3.41 0.04
N GLY A 145 14.45 2.26 0.43
CA GLY A 145 14.18 1.91 1.80
C GLY A 145 13.34 0.64 1.95
N ILE A 146 13.08 0.29 3.20
CA ILE A 146 12.29 -0.89 3.59
C ILE A 146 11.11 -0.41 4.44
N SER A 147 9.89 -0.67 3.99
CA SER A 147 8.67 -0.45 4.76
C SER A 147 8.23 -1.76 5.41
N ILE A 148 8.05 -1.74 6.72
CA ILE A 148 7.64 -2.89 7.52
C ILE A 148 6.18 -2.66 7.94
N ALA A 149 5.27 -3.43 7.36
CA ALA A 149 3.85 -3.40 7.69
C ALA A 149 3.53 -4.52 8.68
N THR A 150 2.83 -4.19 9.76
CA THR A 150 2.42 -5.16 10.78
C THR A 150 1.08 -4.79 11.39
N GLN A 151 0.38 -5.77 11.95
CA GLN A 151 -0.81 -5.52 12.76
C GLN A 151 -0.40 -4.87 14.09
N GLY A 152 -1.18 -3.86 14.50
CA GLY A 152 -0.95 -3.14 15.75
C GLY A 152 -0.86 -1.63 15.58
N ILE A 153 -1.10 -0.90 16.63
CA ILE A 153 -1.09 0.56 16.64
C ILE A 153 0.35 1.04 16.71
N ILE A 154 0.77 1.79 15.70
CA ILE A 154 2.11 2.39 15.64
C ILE A 154 2.11 3.69 16.45
N SER A 155 3.22 3.99 17.13
CA SER A 155 3.41 5.24 17.85
C SER A 155 3.39 6.45 16.90
N PRO A 156 3.00 7.66 17.38
CA PRO A 156 2.93 8.84 16.50
C PRO A 156 4.25 9.24 15.85
N ASP A 157 5.38 8.85 16.44
CA ASP A 157 6.72 9.07 15.89
C ASP A 157 7.20 7.93 14.96
N GLY A 158 6.35 6.91 14.73
CA GLY A 158 6.67 5.79 13.85
C GLY A 158 7.72 4.82 14.39
N THR A 159 8.09 4.91 15.67
CA THR A 159 9.25 4.18 16.21
C THR A 159 8.91 2.85 16.86
N SER A 160 7.64 2.60 17.20
CA SER A 160 7.25 1.39 17.93
C SER A 160 5.80 1.00 17.73
N VAL A 161 5.50 -0.28 17.98
CA VAL A 161 4.13 -0.79 18.15
C VAL A 161 3.70 -0.58 19.60
N THR A 162 2.71 0.30 19.82
CA THR A 162 2.22 0.64 21.17
C THR A 162 1.17 -0.35 21.69
N TYR A 163 0.46 -1.00 20.77
CA TYR A 163 -0.53 -2.02 21.05
C TYR A 163 -0.61 -3.03 19.91
N GLY A 164 -0.43 -4.31 20.18
CA GLY A 164 -0.35 -5.37 19.15
C GLY A 164 -0.72 -6.75 19.72
N ASP A 165 -1.93 -6.88 20.27
CA ASP A 165 -2.38 -8.12 20.94
C ASP A 165 -2.59 -9.30 19.99
N ILE A 166 -3.02 -9.05 18.74
CA ILE A 166 -3.28 -10.11 17.76
C ILE A 166 -2.02 -10.95 17.50
N MET A 167 -0.89 -10.29 17.37
CA MET A 167 0.40 -10.92 17.08
C MET A 167 1.30 -11.08 18.30
N GLY A 168 0.98 -10.41 19.42
CA GLY A 168 1.88 -10.30 20.57
C GLY A 168 3.10 -9.42 20.29
N ASN A 169 2.98 -8.46 19.35
CA ASN A 169 4.08 -7.60 18.92
C ASN A 169 4.08 -6.22 19.62
N THR A 170 3.35 -6.06 20.70
CA THR A 170 3.47 -4.87 21.56
C THR A 170 4.93 -4.66 21.96
N GLN A 171 5.42 -3.43 21.84
CA GLN A 171 6.83 -3.03 22.05
C GLN A 171 7.82 -3.44 20.95
N MET A 172 7.39 -3.99 19.81
CA MET A 172 8.24 -4.06 18.61
C MET A 172 8.78 -2.67 18.30
N GLN A 173 10.08 -2.54 18.04
CA GLN A 173 10.73 -1.26 17.79
C GLN A 173 11.24 -1.20 16.34
N LEU A 174 11.14 -0.02 15.73
CA LEU A 174 11.79 0.24 14.43
C LEU A 174 13.29 -0.05 14.48
N SER A 175 13.93 0.20 15.64
CA SER A 175 15.34 -0.08 15.87
C SER A 175 15.70 -1.57 15.81
N ASP A 176 14.72 -2.49 15.95
CA ASP A 176 14.96 -3.93 15.80
C ASP A 176 15.32 -4.30 14.36
N PHE A 177 14.89 -3.49 13.42
CA PHE A 177 15.19 -3.62 11.99
C PHE A 177 16.37 -2.72 11.59
N SER A 178 16.31 -1.42 11.91
CA SER A 178 17.28 -0.43 11.42
C SER A 178 18.71 -0.63 11.95
N LYS A 179 18.90 -1.34 13.05
CA LYS A 179 20.23 -1.73 13.54
C LYS A 179 20.86 -2.92 12.80
N ARG A 180 20.03 -3.66 12.04
CA ARG A 180 20.43 -4.89 11.33
C ARG A 180 20.50 -4.70 9.81
N LEU A 181 19.75 -3.76 9.28
CA LEU A 181 19.62 -3.50 7.84
C LEU A 181 20.32 -2.19 7.47
N PRO A 182 21.13 -2.16 6.40
CA PRO A 182 21.85 -0.95 5.98
C PRO A 182 20.99 0.05 5.22
N TYR A 183 19.68 -0.12 5.23
CA TYR A 183 18.72 0.70 4.50
C TYR A 183 17.85 1.52 5.46
N PRO A 184 17.31 2.68 5.01
CA PRO A 184 16.26 3.36 5.76
C PRO A 184 15.08 2.43 5.98
N CYS A 185 14.61 2.32 7.23
CA CYS A 185 13.45 1.50 7.59
C CYS A 185 12.29 2.38 8.05
N HIS A 186 11.08 1.96 7.73
CA HIS A 186 9.84 2.59 8.17
C HIS A 186 8.89 1.52 8.73
N LEU A 187 8.20 1.84 9.84
CA LEU A 187 7.23 0.95 10.46
C LEU A 187 5.82 1.51 10.21
N GLU A 188 4.92 0.69 9.67
CA GLU A 188 3.57 1.10 9.31
C GLU A 188 2.53 0.08 9.78
N HIS A 189 1.32 0.54 10.03
CA HIS A 189 0.17 -0.33 10.27
C HIS A 189 -0.29 -0.94 8.94
N ASP A 190 -0.54 -2.24 8.90
CA ASP A 190 -0.89 -2.98 7.68
C ASP A 190 -2.10 -2.39 6.93
N SER A 191 -3.15 -2.01 7.65
CA SER A 191 -4.35 -1.42 7.05
C SER A 191 -4.10 -0.01 6.49
N LYS A 192 -3.15 0.73 7.07
CA LYS A 192 -2.74 2.03 6.56
C LYS A 192 -1.91 1.89 5.29
N ALA A 193 -0.96 0.95 5.28
CA ALA A 193 -0.18 0.61 4.10
C ALA A 193 -1.09 0.17 2.92
N ALA A 194 -2.13 -0.62 3.21
CA ALA A 194 -3.13 -0.99 2.20
C ALA A 194 -3.93 0.22 1.70
N ALA A 195 -4.25 1.17 2.58
CA ALA A 195 -4.94 2.40 2.20
C ALA A 195 -4.07 3.33 1.34
N ASP A 196 -2.77 3.42 1.63
CA ASP A 196 -1.82 4.17 0.80
C ASP A 196 -1.71 3.56 -0.61
N LEU A 197 -1.75 2.23 -0.72
CA LEU A 197 -1.79 1.54 -2.01
C LEU A 197 -3.07 1.86 -2.79
N GLU A 198 -4.23 1.88 -2.13
CA GLU A 198 -5.49 2.26 -2.77
C GLU A 198 -5.46 3.73 -3.25
N LEU A 199 -4.89 4.61 -2.45
CA LEU A 199 -4.72 6.02 -2.83
C LEU A 199 -3.75 6.19 -4.01
N TRP A 200 -2.66 5.40 -4.05
CA TRP A 200 -1.72 5.37 -5.18
C TRP A 200 -2.40 4.92 -6.47
N ASN A 201 -3.20 3.86 -6.41
CA ASN A 201 -3.90 3.31 -7.57
C ASN A 201 -5.08 4.18 -8.01
N HIS A 202 -5.66 4.94 -7.12
CA HIS A 202 -6.86 5.74 -7.32
C HIS A 202 -6.66 7.21 -6.91
N PRO A 203 -5.72 7.94 -7.55
CA PRO A 203 -5.39 9.33 -7.18
C PRO A 203 -6.53 10.33 -7.36
N GLN A 204 -7.64 9.91 -7.98
CA GLN A 204 -8.86 10.73 -8.10
C GLN A 204 -9.68 10.79 -6.80
N PHE A 205 -9.43 9.93 -5.82
CA PHE A 205 -10.14 9.96 -4.54
C PHE A 205 -9.48 10.96 -3.59
N ASP A 206 -10.16 12.07 -3.33
CA ASP A 206 -9.78 13.01 -2.28
C ASP A 206 -10.05 12.43 -0.89
N SER A 207 -11.13 11.67 -0.77
CA SER A 207 -11.58 11.03 0.46
C SER A 207 -12.17 9.67 0.16
N ALA A 208 -11.94 8.69 1.05
CA ALA A 208 -12.52 7.35 0.97
C ALA A 208 -12.58 6.68 2.34
N LEU A 209 -13.52 5.76 2.51
CA LEU A 209 -13.58 4.83 3.65
C LEU A 209 -13.19 3.44 3.15
N ILE A 210 -12.17 2.84 3.76
CA ILE A 210 -11.64 1.54 3.34
C ILE A 210 -12.00 0.46 4.35
N PHE A 211 -12.52 -0.66 3.84
CA PHE A 211 -12.76 -1.90 4.57
C PHE A 211 -11.85 -2.99 4.02
N LEU A 212 -10.99 -3.54 4.85
CA LEU A 212 -10.10 -4.64 4.52
C LEU A 212 -10.64 -5.93 5.12
N LEU A 213 -11.31 -6.73 4.29
CA LEU A 213 -11.93 -8.00 4.69
C LEU A 213 -10.88 -9.11 4.76
N ASN A 214 -9.97 -9.01 5.71
CA ASN A 214 -8.86 -9.91 5.97
C ASN A 214 -9.19 -10.96 7.05
N PRO A 215 -8.28 -11.91 7.40
CA PRO A 215 -8.45 -12.81 8.53
C PRO A 215 -8.88 -12.07 9.81
N ASN A 216 -8.23 -10.97 10.15
CA ASN A 216 -8.76 -9.94 11.04
C ASN A 216 -9.20 -8.75 10.20
N LEU A 217 -10.34 -8.19 10.49
CA LEU A 217 -10.87 -7.03 9.78
C LEU A 217 -9.96 -5.84 10.02
N GLY A 218 -9.77 -5.04 9.02
CA GLY A 218 -9.03 -3.79 9.13
C GLY A 218 -9.74 -2.67 8.38
N GLY A 219 -9.27 -1.45 8.58
CA GLY A 219 -9.78 -0.32 7.84
C GLY A 219 -8.93 0.92 7.92
N ALA A 220 -9.28 1.88 7.09
CA ALA A 220 -8.65 3.19 7.07
C ALA A 220 -9.62 4.26 6.55
N ILE A 221 -9.31 5.49 6.86
CA ILE A 221 -10.01 6.66 6.35
C ILE A 221 -9.00 7.49 5.56
N ILE A 222 -9.34 7.83 4.33
CA ILE A 222 -8.59 8.79 3.50
C ILE A 222 -9.33 10.13 3.55
N THR A 223 -8.60 11.21 3.76
CA THR A 223 -9.10 12.59 3.71
C THR A 223 -8.01 13.50 3.13
N ASN A 224 -8.40 14.40 2.22
CA ASN A 224 -7.46 15.34 1.58
C ASN A 224 -6.25 14.64 0.91
N HIS A 225 -6.48 13.53 0.21
CA HIS A 225 -5.46 12.68 -0.43
C HIS A 225 -4.43 12.09 0.55
N GLU A 226 -4.76 11.93 1.82
CA GLU A 226 -3.87 11.36 2.83
C GLU A 226 -4.61 10.36 3.70
N VAL A 227 -3.92 9.30 4.14
CA VAL A 227 -4.47 8.37 5.12
C VAL A 227 -4.55 9.06 6.48
N HIS A 228 -5.76 9.21 6.99
CA HIS A 228 -6.02 9.91 8.24
C HIS A 228 -5.57 9.09 9.45
N GLN A 229 -4.55 9.57 10.16
CA GLN A 229 -3.97 8.86 11.30
C GLN A 229 -4.74 9.08 12.60
N GLY A 230 -5.39 10.25 12.77
CA GLY A 230 -5.99 10.68 14.04
C GLY A 230 -4.93 11.06 15.09
N SER A 231 -5.37 11.73 16.15
CA SER A 231 -4.45 12.24 17.19
C SER A 231 -3.75 11.15 18.02
N HIS A 232 -4.29 9.92 18.00
CA HIS A 232 -3.77 8.79 18.77
C HIS A 232 -3.49 7.58 17.86
N MET A 233 -3.32 7.80 16.56
CA MET A 233 -3.08 6.76 15.54
C MET A 233 -4.21 5.72 15.42
N ARG A 234 -5.40 6.02 15.93
CA ARG A 234 -6.56 5.12 16.00
C ARG A 234 -7.66 5.39 14.97
N SER A 235 -7.45 6.36 14.09
CA SER A 235 -8.43 6.62 13.04
C SER A 235 -8.50 5.45 12.07
N GLY A 236 -9.72 5.06 11.70
CA GLY A 236 -9.95 3.97 10.77
C GLY A 236 -9.92 2.57 11.38
N LEU A 237 -9.82 2.41 12.71
CA LEU A 237 -9.99 1.11 13.39
C LEU A 237 -11.48 0.69 13.36
N ILE A 238 -12.00 0.46 12.16
CA ILE A 238 -13.42 0.14 11.94
C ILE A 238 -13.81 -1.22 12.53
N GLU A 239 -12.85 -2.11 12.67
CA GLU A 239 -13.01 -3.44 13.26
C GLU A 239 -13.56 -3.40 14.69
N HIS A 240 -13.27 -2.31 15.42
CA HIS A 240 -13.69 -2.14 16.80
C HIS A 240 -14.95 -1.30 17.00
N ILE A 241 -15.63 -0.93 15.90
CA ILE A 241 -16.94 -0.30 16.02
C ILE A 241 -17.94 -1.31 16.55
N CYS A 242 -18.56 -0.97 17.68
CA CYS A 242 -19.61 -1.81 18.27
C CYS A 242 -20.89 -1.69 17.44
N ILE A 243 -21.34 -2.80 16.87
CA ILE A 243 -22.58 -2.89 16.09
C ILE A 243 -23.69 -3.60 16.88
N ASP A 244 -23.36 -4.28 17.96
CA ASP A 244 -24.28 -4.95 18.86
C ASP A 244 -23.68 -5.01 20.29
N PRO A 245 -24.11 -4.15 21.22
CA PRO A 245 -23.53 -4.09 22.57
C PRO A 245 -23.63 -5.40 23.36
N ASP A 246 -24.62 -6.24 23.04
CA ASP A 246 -24.83 -7.55 23.67
C ASP A 246 -24.19 -8.70 22.87
N GLY A 247 -23.40 -8.38 21.86
CA GLY A 247 -22.78 -9.33 20.94
C GLY A 247 -21.54 -10.03 21.51
N PRO A 248 -20.84 -10.85 20.68
CA PRO A 248 -19.68 -11.62 21.10
C PRO A 248 -18.53 -10.75 21.63
N GLU A 249 -17.74 -11.32 22.54
CA GLU A 249 -16.51 -10.69 23.02
C GLU A 249 -15.47 -10.59 21.89
N CYS A 250 -14.86 -9.42 21.76
CA CYS A 250 -13.79 -9.14 20.82
C CYS A 250 -12.42 -9.24 21.51
N TYR A 251 -11.38 -9.58 20.76
CA TYR A 251 -10.01 -9.63 21.31
C TYR A 251 -9.55 -8.30 21.94
N CYS A 252 -10.16 -7.16 21.58
CA CYS A 252 -9.89 -5.87 22.22
C CYS A 252 -10.51 -5.72 23.62
N GLY A 253 -11.20 -6.74 24.15
CA GLY A 253 -11.89 -6.72 25.44
C GLY A 253 -13.27 -6.06 25.43
N SER A 254 -13.74 -5.56 24.29
CA SER A 254 -15.11 -5.02 24.12
C SER A 254 -16.04 -6.10 23.54
N HIS A 255 -17.36 -5.82 23.54
CA HIS A 255 -18.36 -6.72 22.98
C HIS A 255 -18.97 -6.15 21.71
N GLY A 256 -19.37 -7.04 20.78
CA GLY A 256 -20.12 -6.72 19.57
C GLY A 256 -19.39 -5.85 18.55
N CYS A 257 -18.08 -5.91 18.56
CA CYS A 257 -17.25 -5.24 17.55
C CYS A 257 -17.51 -5.82 16.15
N LEU A 258 -17.42 -5.00 15.12
CA LEU A 258 -17.58 -5.43 13.72
C LEU A 258 -16.65 -6.61 13.35
N GLU A 259 -15.46 -6.67 13.94
CA GLU A 259 -14.50 -7.79 13.83
C GLU A 259 -15.17 -9.14 14.04
N THR A 260 -15.98 -9.27 15.10
CA THR A 260 -16.61 -10.55 15.48
C THR A 260 -17.72 -11.01 14.54
N TYR A 261 -18.09 -10.18 13.57
CA TYR A 261 -19.13 -10.47 12.55
C TYR A 261 -18.61 -10.49 11.13
N CYS A 262 -17.61 -9.66 10.81
CA CYS A 262 -17.22 -9.37 9.44
C CYS A 262 -15.75 -9.63 9.12
N SER A 263 -14.97 -10.22 10.02
CA SER A 263 -13.65 -10.76 9.67
C SER A 263 -13.77 -12.10 8.93
N ALA A 264 -12.72 -12.49 8.19
CA ALA A 264 -12.70 -13.83 7.58
C ALA A 264 -12.64 -14.94 8.65
N ASN A 265 -12.01 -14.67 9.80
CA ASN A 265 -12.04 -15.59 10.94
C ASN A 265 -13.45 -15.76 11.50
N ALA A 266 -14.22 -14.68 11.66
CA ALA A 266 -15.62 -14.76 12.10
C ALA A 266 -16.47 -15.58 11.12
N LEU A 267 -16.29 -15.41 9.80
CA LEU A 267 -16.97 -16.23 8.79
C LEU A 267 -16.57 -17.71 8.89
N LYS A 268 -15.28 -18.00 9.07
CA LYS A 268 -14.75 -19.37 9.26
C LYS A 268 -15.35 -20.05 10.50
N GLU A 269 -15.42 -19.32 11.61
CA GLU A 269 -16.00 -19.82 12.86
C GLU A 269 -17.50 -20.08 12.72
N ALA A 270 -18.25 -19.14 12.17
CA ALA A 270 -19.69 -19.27 11.95
C ALA A 270 -20.03 -20.44 11.00
N ALA A 271 -19.20 -20.67 9.99
CA ALA A 271 -19.39 -21.76 9.02
C ALA A 271 -18.85 -23.10 9.52
N GLY A 272 -17.96 -23.15 10.52
CA GLY A 272 -17.29 -24.35 11.01
C GLY A 272 -16.34 -24.98 9.96
N MET A 273 -15.89 -24.22 8.97
CA MET A 273 -15.04 -24.70 7.88
C MET A 273 -14.14 -23.57 7.32
N PRO A 274 -13.05 -23.92 6.59
CA PRO A 274 -12.21 -22.93 5.91
C PRO A 274 -13.02 -22.05 4.93
N VAL A 275 -12.69 -20.77 4.86
CA VAL A 275 -13.37 -19.78 4.00
C VAL A 275 -13.42 -20.21 2.53
N LYS A 276 -12.32 -20.78 2.01
CA LYS A 276 -12.25 -21.29 0.64
C LYS A 276 -13.28 -22.38 0.39
N GLU A 277 -13.42 -23.32 1.32
CA GLU A 277 -14.41 -24.43 1.25
C GLU A 277 -15.83 -23.88 1.37
N PHE A 278 -16.06 -22.92 2.28
CA PHE A 278 -17.34 -22.24 2.42
C PHE A 278 -17.83 -21.66 1.10
N PHE A 279 -17.00 -20.89 0.39
CA PHE A 279 -17.39 -20.30 -0.89
C PHE A 279 -17.53 -21.35 -2.00
N GLN A 280 -16.72 -22.41 -2.00
CA GLN A 280 -16.89 -23.52 -2.95
C GLN A 280 -18.27 -24.19 -2.79
N ILE A 281 -18.70 -24.48 -1.56
CA ILE A 281 -20.01 -25.08 -1.28
C ILE A 281 -21.12 -24.08 -1.58
N LEU A 282 -20.97 -22.83 -1.13
CA LEU A 282 -21.96 -21.77 -1.36
C LEU A 282 -22.23 -21.56 -2.87
N HIS A 283 -21.20 -21.68 -3.71
CA HIS A 283 -21.32 -21.54 -5.16
C HIS A 283 -21.91 -22.79 -5.84
N ASN A 284 -21.44 -24.00 -5.48
CA ASN A 284 -21.75 -25.22 -6.22
C ASN A 284 -22.97 -25.95 -5.70
N SER A 285 -23.22 -25.92 -4.39
CA SER A 285 -24.28 -26.70 -3.72
C SER A 285 -24.73 -26.00 -2.43
N PRO A 286 -25.32 -24.79 -2.53
CA PRO A 286 -25.66 -23.98 -1.37
C PRO A 286 -26.64 -24.68 -0.45
N THR A 287 -26.33 -24.73 0.85
CA THR A 287 -27.28 -25.16 1.88
C THR A 287 -27.99 -23.96 2.50
N PRO A 288 -29.24 -24.10 2.98
CA PRO A 288 -29.95 -22.99 3.63
C PRO A 288 -29.13 -22.37 4.79
N THR A 289 -28.41 -23.17 5.56
CA THR A 289 -27.57 -22.72 6.67
C THR A 289 -26.42 -21.83 6.19
N LEU A 290 -25.66 -22.25 5.17
CA LEU A 290 -24.56 -21.46 4.64
C LEU A 290 -25.02 -20.18 3.98
N VAL A 291 -26.16 -20.23 3.28
CA VAL A 291 -26.79 -19.03 2.72
C VAL A 291 -27.17 -18.05 3.83
N GLN A 292 -27.74 -18.53 4.94
CA GLN A 292 -28.10 -17.67 6.05
C GLN A 292 -26.87 -17.06 6.73
N ILE A 293 -25.79 -17.83 6.93
CA ILE A 293 -24.52 -17.32 7.48
C ILE A 293 -24.01 -16.19 6.60
N TRP A 294 -23.96 -16.37 5.29
CA TRP A 294 -23.50 -15.36 4.36
C TRP A 294 -24.40 -14.12 4.35
N GLN A 295 -25.71 -14.29 4.39
CA GLN A 295 -26.65 -13.16 4.47
C GLN A 295 -26.48 -12.36 5.77
N ASN A 296 -26.25 -13.03 6.89
CA ASN A 296 -26.00 -12.37 8.17
C ASN A 296 -24.69 -11.55 8.09
N TYR A 297 -23.61 -12.15 7.57
CA TYR A 297 -22.33 -11.46 7.35
C TYR A 297 -22.52 -10.19 6.52
N LEU A 298 -23.17 -10.29 5.36
CA LEU A 298 -23.43 -9.16 4.48
C LEU A 298 -24.33 -8.10 5.14
N SER A 299 -25.28 -8.51 5.97
CA SER A 299 -26.18 -7.59 6.67
C SER A 299 -25.42 -6.75 7.71
N HIS A 300 -24.53 -7.37 8.49
CA HIS A 300 -23.68 -6.65 9.45
C HIS A 300 -22.70 -5.71 8.75
N LEU A 301 -22.07 -6.17 7.67
CA LEU A 301 -21.16 -5.33 6.86
C LEU A 301 -21.90 -4.13 6.27
N ALA A 302 -23.06 -4.34 5.67
CA ALA A 302 -23.89 -3.28 5.11
C ALA A 302 -24.37 -2.28 6.17
N PHE A 303 -24.71 -2.77 7.38
CA PHE A 303 -25.07 -1.92 8.50
C PHE A 303 -23.90 -1.02 8.93
N ALA A 304 -22.72 -1.57 9.07
CA ALA A 304 -21.52 -0.81 9.44
C ALA A 304 -21.13 0.21 8.37
N ILE A 305 -21.11 -0.20 7.09
CA ILE A 305 -20.81 0.68 5.95
C ILE A 305 -21.79 1.86 5.92
N ARG A 306 -23.10 1.58 6.04
CA ARG A 306 -24.12 2.62 6.03
C ARG A 306 -23.91 3.66 7.14
N ASN A 307 -23.64 3.19 8.37
CA ASN A 307 -23.50 4.10 9.51
C ASN A 307 -22.23 4.94 9.39
N LEU A 308 -21.13 4.38 8.97
CA LEU A 308 -19.88 5.09 8.77
C LEU A 308 -19.97 6.07 7.60
N ASN A 309 -20.61 5.66 6.52
CA ASN A 309 -20.79 6.55 5.36
C ASN A 309 -21.66 7.77 5.69
N LEU A 310 -22.64 7.65 6.58
CA LEU A 310 -23.40 8.80 7.05
C LEU A 310 -22.56 9.81 7.86
N VAL A 311 -21.41 9.38 8.41
CA VAL A 311 -20.49 10.25 9.16
C VAL A 311 -19.40 10.82 8.28
N ILE A 312 -18.85 10.00 7.39
CA ILE A 312 -17.68 10.38 6.56
C ILE A 312 -18.12 10.96 5.21
N ASP A 313 -19.26 10.53 4.66
CA ASP A 313 -19.84 10.95 3.35
C ASP A 313 -18.81 10.85 2.21
N SER A 314 -18.25 9.66 2.03
CA SER A 314 -17.18 9.42 1.05
C SER A 314 -17.37 8.08 0.33
N PRO A 315 -16.77 7.85 -0.84
CA PRO A 315 -16.72 6.53 -1.48
C PRO A 315 -16.22 5.46 -0.52
N VAL A 316 -16.77 4.26 -0.65
CA VAL A 316 -16.37 3.09 0.15
C VAL A 316 -15.60 2.13 -0.75
N ILE A 317 -14.40 1.77 -0.33
CA ILE A 317 -13.56 0.76 -0.98
C ILE A 317 -13.59 -0.49 -0.11
N ILE A 318 -13.94 -1.62 -0.72
CA ILE A 318 -13.88 -2.94 -0.10
C ILE A 318 -12.73 -3.69 -0.76
N SER A 319 -11.77 -4.12 0.05
CA SER A 319 -10.55 -4.80 -0.40
C SER A 319 -10.18 -5.92 0.56
N GLY A 320 -9.12 -6.67 0.26
CA GLY A 320 -8.59 -7.72 1.12
C GLY A 320 -9.00 -9.12 0.69
N TYR A 321 -8.83 -10.09 1.60
CA TYR A 321 -8.92 -11.53 1.32
C TYR A 321 -10.31 -12.01 0.85
N LEU A 322 -11.39 -11.35 1.29
CA LEU A 322 -12.78 -11.70 0.94
C LEU A 322 -13.40 -10.79 -0.14
N ALA A 323 -12.65 -9.82 -0.70
CA ALA A 323 -13.16 -8.84 -1.66
C ALA A 323 -13.12 -9.34 -3.11
#